data_14e1f02aed0a2c6b3ab2a50cd8a51adc
#
_entry.id   14e1f02aed0a2c6b3ab2a50cd8a51adc
#
_cell.length_a   1.000
_cell.length_b   1.000
_cell.length_c   1.000
_cell.angle_alpha   90.00
_cell.angle_beta   90.00
_cell.angle_gamma   90.00
#
_symmetry.space_group_name_H-M   'P 1'
#
loop_
_entity.id
_entity.type
_entity.pdbx_description
1 polymer ?
#
loop_
_entity_poly.entity_id
_entity_poly.type
_entity_poly.pdbx_seq_one_letter_code
_entity_poly.pdbx_strand_id
1 'polypeptide(L)'
;MYVNSMSVDFQDPNSGNWWLKLNGNVVVGYWPGSLFGYLSHSATIVEWGGQVYSPNVKKTPHTKTAMGSGEFSHSLQGSACSIEHVRIIDYSLQLKYPQWVGTWADEYYCYDAYNFVEGYTTEPVFFFGGPGQNPNCK
;
A
#
# COMPACT_ATOMS: atom_id res chain seq x y z
N MET A 1 -7.11 5.52 -12.83
CA MET A 1 -7.28 4.09 -13.13
C MET A 1 -7.71 3.42 -11.84
N TYR A 2 -8.99 3.07 -11.73
CA TYR A 2 -9.49 2.36 -10.55
C TYR A 2 -9.11 0.89 -10.67
N VAL A 3 -8.21 0.42 -9.82
CA VAL A 3 -7.99 -1.01 -9.66
C VAL A 3 -8.92 -1.49 -8.55
N ASN A 4 -10.09 -1.95 -8.96
CA ASN A 4 -11.10 -2.48 -8.04
C ASN A 4 -10.89 -3.99 -7.81
N SER A 5 -9.64 -4.40 -7.61
CA SER A 5 -9.31 -5.78 -7.26
C SER A 5 -8.80 -5.82 -5.82
N MET A 6 -9.60 -6.35 -4.92
CA MET A 6 -9.16 -6.66 -3.58
C MET A 6 -8.27 -7.90 -3.66
N SER A 7 -6.95 -7.71 -3.59
CA SER A 7 -6.01 -8.81 -3.37
C SER A 7 -5.81 -9.01 -1.87
N VAL A 8 -5.79 -10.24 -1.44
CA VAL A 8 -5.50 -10.61 -0.06
C VAL A 8 -4.33 -11.58 -0.06
N ASP A 9 -3.24 -11.15 0.57
CA ASP A 9 -2.12 -12.03 0.88
C ASP A 9 -2.25 -12.48 2.33
N PHE A 10 -2.26 -13.78 2.57
CA PHE A 10 -2.34 -14.31 3.92
C PHE A 10 -1.47 -15.55 4.07
N GLN A 11 -0.94 -15.74 5.26
CA GLN A 11 -0.23 -16.95 5.61
C GLN A 11 -1.22 -17.99 6.19
N ASP A 12 -1.19 -19.19 5.62
CA ASP A 12 -1.87 -20.34 6.21
C ASP A 12 -1.02 -20.88 7.37
N PRO A 13 -1.52 -20.85 8.60
CA PRO A 13 -0.76 -21.27 9.78
C PRO A 13 -0.42 -22.77 9.80
N ASN A 14 -1.15 -23.60 9.04
CA ASN A 14 -0.89 -25.04 8.99
C ASN A 14 0.25 -25.39 8.04
N SER A 15 0.28 -24.77 6.87
CA SER A 15 1.31 -25.04 5.86
C SER A 15 2.47 -24.05 5.88
N GLY A 16 2.29 -22.88 6.52
CA GLY A 16 3.25 -21.77 6.48
C GLY A 16 3.34 -21.06 5.12
N ASN A 17 2.51 -21.44 4.18
CA ASN A 17 2.53 -20.86 2.84
C ASN A 17 1.81 -19.51 2.79
N TRP A 18 2.32 -18.60 1.97
CA TRP A 18 1.70 -17.32 1.69
C TRP A 18 0.83 -17.40 0.44
N TRP A 19 -0.46 -17.17 0.60
CA TRP A 19 -1.45 -17.30 -0.45
C TRP A 19 -1.87 -15.94 -0.99
N LEU A 20 -1.99 -15.85 -2.32
CA LEU A 20 -2.61 -14.71 -3.01
C LEU A 20 -4.02 -15.09 -3.45
N LYS A 21 -5.01 -14.31 -3.01
CA LYS A 21 -6.40 -14.40 -3.47
C LYS A 21 -6.86 -13.07 -4.06
N LEU A 22 -7.63 -13.13 -5.11
CA LEU A 22 -8.32 -11.98 -5.71
C LEU A 22 -9.82 -12.06 -5.44
N ASN A 23 -10.42 -10.89 -5.20
CA ASN A 23 -11.88 -10.77 -4.98
C ASN A 23 -12.43 -11.74 -3.92
N GLY A 24 -11.61 -12.04 -2.92
CA GLY A 24 -11.97 -12.89 -1.79
C GLY A 24 -12.02 -14.39 -2.05
N ASN A 25 -12.22 -14.85 -3.29
CA ASN A 25 -12.46 -16.26 -3.58
C ASN A 25 -11.56 -16.88 -4.65
N VAL A 26 -10.95 -16.08 -5.52
CA VAL A 26 -10.13 -16.60 -6.61
C VAL A 26 -8.71 -16.81 -6.11
N VAL A 27 -8.32 -18.04 -5.88
CA VAL A 27 -6.93 -18.40 -5.54
C VAL A 27 -6.06 -18.25 -6.79
N VAL A 28 -5.09 -17.35 -6.72
CA VAL A 28 -4.12 -17.14 -7.80
C VAL A 28 -2.95 -18.11 -7.67
N GLY A 29 -2.47 -18.30 -6.43
CA GLY A 29 -1.35 -19.17 -6.14
C GLY A 29 -0.81 -18.95 -4.73
N TYR A 30 0.35 -19.53 -4.47
CA TYR A 30 1.04 -19.36 -3.19
C TYR A 30 2.55 -19.36 -3.36
N TRP A 31 3.21 -18.78 -2.38
CA TRP A 31 4.64 -18.90 -2.17
C TRP A 31 4.88 -19.85 -1.00
N PRO A 32 5.70 -20.90 -1.17
CA PRO A 32 6.09 -21.76 -0.07
C PRO A 32 6.74 -20.96 1.06
N GLY A 33 6.34 -21.19 2.30
CA GLY A 33 6.90 -20.52 3.47
C GLY A 33 8.42 -20.71 3.61
N SER A 34 8.94 -21.80 3.07
CA SER A 34 10.38 -22.10 3.05
C SER A 34 11.22 -21.13 2.21
N LEU A 35 10.61 -20.34 1.34
CA LEU A 35 11.30 -19.28 0.58
C LEU A 35 11.64 -18.07 1.45
N PHE A 36 11.02 -17.92 2.62
CA PHE A 36 11.12 -16.74 3.45
C PHE A 36 11.82 -17.06 4.77
N GLY A 37 12.86 -16.29 5.09
CA GLY A 37 13.52 -16.37 6.39
C GLY A 37 12.67 -15.70 7.49
N TYR A 38 12.42 -14.41 7.32
CA TYR A 38 11.71 -13.61 8.33
C TYR A 38 10.18 -13.72 8.27
N LEU A 39 9.61 -14.02 7.11
CA LEU A 39 8.17 -14.20 6.91
C LEU A 39 7.71 -15.67 7.09
N SER A 40 8.56 -16.52 7.67
CA SER A 40 8.23 -17.94 7.88
C SER A 40 7.04 -18.15 8.83
N HIS A 41 6.74 -17.18 9.69
CA HIS A 41 5.65 -17.29 10.66
C HIS A 41 4.57 -16.21 10.50
N SER A 42 4.98 -14.96 10.32
CA SER A 42 4.04 -13.84 10.16
C SER A 42 4.77 -12.60 9.66
N ALA A 43 4.03 -11.65 9.08
CA ALA A 43 4.53 -10.33 8.83
C ALA A 43 4.50 -9.49 10.11
N THR A 44 5.57 -8.73 10.37
CA THR A 44 5.63 -7.75 11.46
C THR A 44 5.21 -6.36 11.00
N ILE A 45 5.32 -6.08 9.71
CA ILE A 45 4.91 -4.84 9.05
C ILE A 45 4.17 -5.22 7.79
N VAL A 46 3.09 -4.48 7.50
CA VAL A 46 2.33 -4.55 6.26
C VAL A 46 2.25 -3.14 5.70
N GLU A 47 2.57 -2.97 4.44
CA GLU A 47 2.59 -1.66 3.78
C GLU A 47 1.68 -1.68 2.56
N TRP A 48 0.96 -0.56 2.36
CA TRP A 48 0.17 -0.29 1.18
C TRP A 48 0.62 1.03 0.57
N GLY A 49 0.68 1.12 -0.74
CA GLY A 49 1.05 2.36 -1.40
C GLY A 49 1.66 2.17 -2.77
N GLY A 50 2.40 3.19 -3.21
CA GLY A 50 3.12 3.20 -4.47
C GLY A 50 4.63 3.16 -4.27
N GLN A 51 5.32 2.66 -5.28
CA GLN A 51 6.77 2.69 -5.35
C GLN A 51 7.20 3.23 -6.71
N VAL A 52 8.16 4.16 -6.70
CA VAL A 52 8.80 4.67 -7.91
C VAL A 52 10.23 4.14 -7.98
N TYR A 53 10.55 3.51 -9.09
CA TYR A 53 11.91 3.10 -9.40
C TYR A 53 12.48 3.97 -10.51
N SER A 54 13.57 4.67 -10.22
CA SER A 54 14.32 5.46 -11.20
C SER A 54 15.76 5.68 -10.69
N PRO A 55 16.76 5.74 -11.58
CA PRO A 55 18.13 6.09 -11.19
C PRO A 55 18.24 7.51 -10.62
N ASN A 56 17.23 8.35 -10.82
CA ASN A 56 17.18 9.74 -10.36
C ASN A 56 16.30 9.96 -9.11
N VAL A 57 15.83 8.90 -8.48
CA VAL A 57 15.23 8.97 -7.12
C VAL A 57 16.32 9.41 -6.14
N LYS A 58 16.01 10.33 -5.23
CA LYS A 58 16.96 10.95 -4.26
C LYS A 58 18.15 11.65 -4.89
N LYS A 59 18.01 12.16 -6.12
CA LYS A 59 19.05 12.93 -6.83
C LYS A 59 18.51 14.25 -7.38
N THR A 60 19.41 15.12 -7.80
CA THR A 60 19.10 16.37 -8.49
C THR A 60 19.72 16.35 -9.89
N PRO A 61 18.95 16.51 -10.98
CA PRO A 61 17.49 16.65 -10.99
C PRO A 61 16.78 15.35 -10.62
N HIS A 62 15.68 15.48 -9.89
CA HIS A 62 14.85 14.34 -9.53
C HIS A 62 14.13 13.75 -10.75
N THR A 63 13.68 12.51 -10.65
CA THR A 63 12.87 11.86 -11.69
C THR A 63 11.53 12.58 -11.89
N LYS A 64 11.07 12.62 -13.13
CA LYS A 64 9.70 13.07 -13.50
C LYS A 64 8.67 11.94 -13.47
N THR A 65 9.06 10.77 -12.99
CA THR A 65 8.14 9.63 -12.90
C THR A 65 7.08 9.93 -11.85
N ALA A 66 5.83 9.95 -12.28
CA ALA A 66 4.70 10.12 -11.38
C ALA A 66 4.42 8.83 -10.60
N MET A 67 3.98 8.99 -9.35
CA MET A 67 3.41 7.91 -8.54
C MET A 67 1.89 7.98 -8.61
N GLY A 68 1.24 6.86 -8.90
CA GLY A 68 -0.21 6.80 -8.97
C GLY A 68 -0.77 7.66 -10.12
N SER A 69 -1.65 8.59 -9.79
CA SER A 69 -2.22 9.56 -10.74
C SER A 69 -1.28 10.71 -11.07
N GLY A 70 -0.21 10.87 -10.31
CA GLY A 70 0.67 12.04 -10.37
C GLY A 70 0.22 13.21 -9.50
N GLU A 71 -0.96 13.12 -8.91
CA GLU A 71 -1.45 14.10 -7.96
C GLU A 71 -1.01 13.75 -6.53
N PHE A 72 -0.79 14.77 -5.72
CA PHE A 72 -0.52 14.59 -4.29
C PHE A 72 -1.75 14.06 -3.54
N SER A 73 -1.51 13.37 -2.43
CA SER A 73 -2.56 12.73 -1.63
C SER A 73 -3.64 13.69 -1.14
N HIS A 74 -3.30 14.95 -0.89
CA HIS A 74 -4.24 15.99 -0.45
C HIS A 74 -5.25 16.43 -1.51
N SER A 75 -5.06 16.05 -2.78
CA SER A 75 -6.08 16.24 -3.83
C SER A 75 -7.29 15.32 -3.65
N LEU A 76 -7.21 14.35 -2.76
CA LEU A 76 -8.28 13.45 -2.31
C LEU A 76 -9.03 12.73 -3.44
N GLN A 77 -10.28 12.39 -3.17
CA GLN A 77 -11.09 11.53 -4.03
C GLN A 77 -11.32 12.13 -5.42
N GLY A 78 -11.16 11.30 -6.43
CA GLY A 78 -11.32 11.67 -7.84
C GLY A 78 -10.06 12.20 -8.53
N SER A 79 -9.03 12.58 -7.76
CA SER A 79 -7.76 13.10 -8.29
C SER A 79 -6.57 12.26 -7.85
N ALA A 80 -6.35 12.10 -6.55
CA ALA A 80 -5.28 11.25 -6.03
C ALA A 80 -5.60 9.75 -6.16
N CYS A 81 -4.57 8.91 -6.19
CA CYS A 81 -4.76 7.48 -6.06
C CYS A 81 -5.19 7.13 -4.63
N SER A 82 -6.12 6.19 -4.51
CA SER A 82 -6.62 5.72 -3.22
C SER A 82 -6.58 4.21 -3.09
N ILE A 83 -6.44 3.75 -1.85
CA ILE A 83 -6.67 2.37 -1.44
C ILE A 83 -7.71 2.40 -0.33
N GLU A 84 -8.80 1.71 -0.56
CA GLU A 84 -9.92 1.60 0.37
C GLU A 84 -9.97 0.19 0.95
N HIS A 85 -10.64 0.05 2.08
CA HIS A 85 -10.90 -1.25 2.71
C HIS A 85 -9.63 -2.09 2.97
N VAL A 86 -8.53 -1.42 3.41
CA VAL A 86 -7.33 -2.14 3.84
C VAL A 86 -7.66 -3.13 4.96
N ARG A 87 -7.14 -4.34 4.88
CA ARG A 87 -7.42 -5.41 5.85
C ARG A 87 -6.15 -6.18 6.18
N ILE A 88 -6.10 -6.63 7.41
CA ILE A 88 -5.12 -7.60 7.88
C ILE A 88 -5.84 -8.81 8.46
N ILE A 89 -5.15 -9.94 8.47
CA ILE A 89 -5.49 -11.11 9.27
C ILE A 89 -4.39 -11.26 10.31
N ASP A 90 -4.73 -11.14 11.57
CA ASP A 90 -3.82 -11.39 12.68
C ASP A 90 -4.06 -12.77 13.32
N TYR A 91 -3.47 -13.01 14.47
CA TYR A 91 -3.63 -14.28 15.20
C TYR A 91 -5.08 -14.63 15.61
N SER A 92 -6.02 -13.67 15.52
CA SER A 92 -7.44 -13.96 15.70
C SER A 92 -8.05 -14.69 14.51
N LEU A 93 -7.34 -14.79 13.38
CA LEU A 93 -7.77 -15.34 12.10
C LEU A 93 -8.99 -14.62 11.52
N GLN A 94 -9.25 -13.40 11.97
CA GLN A 94 -10.34 -12.55 11.47
C GLN A 94 -9.78 -11.44 10.58
N LEU A 95 -10.44 -11.24 9.45
CA LEU A 95 -10.14 -10.12 8.56
C LEU A 95 -10.66 -8.83 9.19
N LYS A 96 -9.77 -7.88 9.46
CA LYS A 96 -10.10 -6.63 10.14
C LYS A 96 -9.26 -5.45 9.67
N TYR A 97 -9.74 -4.24 9.93
CA TYR A 97 -8.94 -3.03 9.75
C TYR A 97 -7.78 -3.01 10.77
N PRO A 98 -6.55 -2.63 10.35
CA PRO A 98 -5.41 -2.56 11.27
C PRO A 98 -5.61 -1.45 12.31
N GLN A 99 -5.25 -1.72 13.57
CA GLN A 99 -5.41 -0.76 14.67
C GLN A 99 -4.45 0.43 14.59
N TRP A 100 -3.23 0.18 14.09
CA TRP A 100 -2.17 1.17 14.02
C TRP A 100 -1.76 1.38 12.58
N VAL A 101 -2.18 2.52 12.03
CA VAL A 101 -1.87 2.91 10.66
C VAL A 101 -1.19 4.27 10.70
N GLY A 102 0.01 4.32 10.17
CA GLY A 102 0.75 5.55 9.93
C GLY A 102 0.95 5.76 8.43
N THR A 103 1.28 6.97 8.05
CA THR A 103 1.67 7.30 6.68
C THR A 103 3.15 7.69 6.65
N TRP A 104 3.81 7.33 5.57
CA TRP A 104 5.21 7.63 5.38
C TRP A 104 5.53 7.88 3.91
N ALA A 105 6.47 8.76 3.63
CA ALA A 105 6.98 9.02 2.29
C ALA A 105 8.47 9.33 2.38
N ASP A 106 9.26 8.65 1.57
CA ASP A 106 10.72 8.81 1.50
C ASP A 106 11.14 10.21 1.06
N GLU A 107 10.36 10.78 0.13
CA GLU A 107 10.64 12.07 -0.49
C GLU A 107 9.34 12.90 -0.52
N TYR A 108 8.96 13.42 0.63
CA TYR A 108 7.70 14.11 0.88
C TYR A 108 7.37 15.25 -0.11
N TYR A 109 8.38 15.95 -0.60
CA TYR A 109 8.16 17.01 -1.60
C TYR A 109 7.94 16.50 -3.02
N CYS A 110 8.21 15.23 -3.27
CA CYS A 110 8.07 14.57 -4.56
C CYS A 110 6.84 13.67 -4.60
N TYR A 111 6.58 13.00 -3.48
CA TYR A 111 5.51 12.03 -3.28
C TYR A 111 5.03 12.10 -1.84
N ASP A 112 3.75 11.94 -1.63
CA ASP A 112 3.18 11.93 -0.30
C ASP A 112 2.12 10.85 -0.11
N ALA A 113 1.71 10.69 1.14
CA ALA A 113 0.68 9.75 1.54
C ALA A 113 -0.16 10.34 2.68
N TYR A 114 -1.44 10.10 2.64
CA TYR A 114 -2.38 10.61 3.63
C TYR A 114 -3.47 9.59 3.95
N ASN A 115 -3.71 9.37 5.23
CA ASN A 115 -4.79 8.53 5.73
C ASN A 115 -5.98 9.42 6.10
N PHE A 116 -6.97 9.49 5.22
CA PHE A 116 -8.13 10.34 5.37
C PHE A 116 -9.24 9.62 6.14
N VAL A 117 -9.72 10.25 7.20
CA VAL A 117 -10.82 9.74 8.03
C VAL A 117 -11.97 10.73 7.99
N GLU A 118 -13.08 10.32 7.40
CA GLU A 118 -14.31 11.11 7.35
C GLU A 118 -15.23 10.73 8.52
N GLY A 119 -15.10 11.45 9.64
CA GLY A 119 -15.89 11.17 10.83
C GLY A 119 -15.43 9.96 11.66
N TYR A 120 -16.20 9.63 12.71
CA TYR A 120 -15.81 8.61 13.69
C TYR A 120 -16.22 7.18 13.32
N THR A 121 -17.09 7.01 12.33
CA THR A 121 -17.69 5.71 11.99
C THR A 121 -17.31 5.20 10.62
N THR A 122 -16.59 6.02 9.84
CA THR A 122 -16.18 5.68 8.48
C THR A 122 -14.76 5.12 8.49
N GLU A 123 -14.54 4.04 7.77
CA GLU A 123 -13.18 3.52 7.61
C GLU A 123 -12.31 4.52 6.85
N PRO A 124 -11.03 4.64 7.25
CA PRO A 124 -10.11 5.50 6.55
C PRO A 124 -9.91 5.11 5.10
N VAL A 125 -9.71 6.12 4.26
CA VAL A 125 -9.25 5.97 2.88
C VAL A 125 -7.79 6.42 2.83
N PHE A 126 -6.94 5.57 2.32
CA PHE A 126 -5.52 5.86 2.15
C PHE A 126 -5.28 6.47 0.76
N PHE A 127 -4.82 7.71 0.72
CA PHE A 127 -4.43 8.40 -0.50
C PHE A 127 -2.91 8.46 -0.62
N PHE A 128 -2.40 8.33 -1.84
CA PHE A 128 -0.97 8.44 -2.12
C PHE A 128 -0.72 8.88 -3.56
N GLY A 129 0.44 9.50 -3.77
CA GLY A 129 0.84 9.90 -5.12
C GLY A 129 1.86 11.02 -5.13
N GLY A 130 2.03 11.60 -6.29
CA GLY A 130 2.87 12.75 -6.53
C GLY A 130 3.50 12.79 -7.92
N PRO A 131 3.84 13.97 -8.42
CA PRO A 131 4.33 14.17 -9.78
C PRO A 131 5.82 13.79 -9.99
N GLY A 132 6.53 13.48 -8.89
CA GLY A 132 7.98 13.44 -8.93
C GLY A 132 8.57 14.84 -8.97
N GLN A 133 9.48 15.09 -9.90
CA GLN A 133 10.09 16.42 -10.05
C GLN A 133 9.05 17.53 -10.17
N ASN A 134 9.16 18.54 -9.32
CA ASN A 134 8.29 19.72 -9.26
C ASN A 134 9.08 20.90 -8.66
N PRO A 135 8.50 22.11 -8.53
CA PRO A 135 9.23 23.27 -7.97
C PRO A 135 9.84 23.05 -6.58
N ASN A 136 9.25 22.18 -5.76
CA ASN A 136 9.72 21.86 -4.41
C ASN A 136 10.57 20.58 -4.36
N CYS A 137 10.52 19.76 -5.40
CA CYS A 137 11.29 18.53 -5.58
C CYS A 137 12.16 18.66 -6.85
N LYS A 138 13.39 19.13 -6.66
CA LYS A 138 14.31 19.48 -7.76
C LYS A 138 15.21 18.33 -8.16
#